data_70ce72bebf906a9310412b04dd7013f7
#
_entry.id   70ce72bebf906a9310412b04dd7013f7
#
_cell.length_a   1.000
_cell.length_b   1.000
_cell.length_c   1.000
_cell.angle_alpha   90.00
_cell.angle_beta   90.00
_cell.angle_gamma   90.00
#
_symmetry.space_group_name_H-M   'P 1'
#
loop_
_entity.id
_entity.type
_entity.pdbx_description
1 polymer ?
#
loop_
_entity_poly.entity_id
_entity_poly.type
_entity_poly.pdbx_seq_one_letter_code
_entity_poly.pdbx_strand_id
1 'polypeptide(L)'
;MGVSTILAAPFSWKNNLIQYAGRIHRNYKDKSLVRIFDYVDIHVPYLEKMFQKRQVAYRKMDYRVIEGEEKQFVYVDSRYENILREDLAGERQECMLILPYVHQTKLMSFLKEFRISQIEICIPETVANKAWLDQLKSTKIKVSFTQSKIVTPILLVNKTIVWYGAMPLLGKVDEMTILRLESANIASEIIAGLG
;
A
#
# COMPACT_ATOMS: atom_id res chain seq x y z
N MET A 1 -15.81 15.81 -12.14
CA MET A 1 -16.11 15.89 -10.68
C MET A 1 -14.81 16.04 -9.93
N GLY A 2 -14.64 17.13 -9.17
CA GLY A 2 -13.39 17.39 -8.43
C GLY A 2 -13.48 16.94 -6.98
N VAL A 3 -12.45 16.26 -6.47
CA VAL A 3 -12.30 15.92 -5.05
C VAL A 3 -11.24 16.85 -4.46
N SER A 4 -11.53 17.49 -3.32
CA SER A 4 -10.54 18.26 -2.58
C SER A 4 -10.19 17.52 -1.29
N THR A 5 -8.90 17.40 -1.04
CA THR A 5 -8.37 16.64 0.09
C THR A 5 -7.55 17.54 1.01
N ILE A 6 -7.75 17.40 2.31
CA ILE A 6 -6.88 17.95 3.36
C ILE A 6 -6.23 16.79 4.11
N LEU A 7 -4.95 16.91 4.40
CA LEU A 7 -4.26 16.07 5.36
C LEU A 7 -4.11 16.85 6.67
N ALA A 8 -4.71 16.34 7.75
CA ALA A 8 -4.59 16.93 9.07
C ALA A 8 -3.46 16.24 9.85
N ALA A 9 -2.49 17.03 10.29
CA ALA A 9 -1.42 16.54 11.15
C ALA A 9 -1.92 16.31 12.59
N PRO A 10 -1.34 15.38 13.36
CA PRO A 10 -1.79 15.04 14.73
C PRO A 10 -1.86 16.21 15.69
N PHE A 11 -1.03 17.23 15.49
CA PHE A 11 -0.93 18.46 16.30
C PHE A 11 -1.66 19.67 15.68
N SER A 12 -2.49 19.47 14.66
CA SER A 12 -3.26 20.55 14.06
C SER A 12 -4.31 21.08 15.03
N TRP A 13 -4.31 22.41 15.24
CA TRP A 13 -5.27 23.04 16.13
C TRP A 13 -6.64 23.16 15.47
N LYS A 14 -7.71 22.96 16.26
CA LYS A 14 -9.11 23.03 15.83
C LYS A 14 -9.43 24.27 14.99
N ASN A 15 -8.92 25.46 15.37
CA ASN A 15 -9.23 26.72 14.69
C ASN A 15 -8.61 26.79 13.29
N ASN A 16 -7.40 26.29 13.12
CA ASN A 16 -6.73 26.23 11.83
C ASN A 16 -7.48 25.29 10.87
N LEU A 17 -7.93 24.15 11.38
CA LEU A 17 -8.68 23.18 10.61
C LEU A 17 -10.00 23.75 10.07
N ILE A 18 -10.75 24.49 10.90
CA ILE A 18 -12.00 25.15 10.49
C ILE A 18 -11.73 26.19 9.38
N GLN A 19 -10.62 26.95 9.50
CA GLN A 19 -10.25 27.93 8.48
C GLN A 19 -9.87 27.27 7.14
N TYR A 20 -9.08 26.20 7.18
CA TYR A 20 -8.70 25.47 5.97
C TYR A 20 -9.89 24.76 5.31
N ALA A 21 -10.71 24.09 6.09
CA ALA A 21 -11.95 23.49 5.59
C ALA A 21 -12.88 24.54 4.98
N GLY A 22 -13.06 25.69 5.63
CA GLY A 22 -13.87 26.78 5.11
C GLY A 22 -13.34 27.38 3.79
N ARG A 23 -12.02 27.43 3.59
CA ARG A 23 -11.42 27.88 2.32
C ARG A 23 -11.67 26.87 1.20
N ILE A 24 -11.60 25.58 1.48
CA ILE A 24 -11.81 24.55 0.48
C ILE A 24 -13.29 24.49 0.07
N HIS A 25 -14.22 24.72 0.98
CA HIS A 25 -15.65 24.79 0.65
C HIS A 25 -16.03 25.96 -0.25
N ARG A 26 -15.30 27.09 -0.19
CA ARG A 26 -15.67 28.32 -0.90
C ARG A 26 -15.28 28.37 -2.37
N ASN A 27 -14.35 27.58 -2.82
CA ASN A 27 -13.58 27.94 -4.03
C ASN A 27 -13.93 27.26 -5.34
N TYR A 28 -14.94 26.36 -5.46
CA TYR A 28 -15.23 25.76 -6.76
C TYR A 28 -16.69 25.31 -6.93
N LYS A 29 -17.31 25.70 -8.03
CA LYS A 29 -18.70 25.34 -8.40
C LYS A 29 -18.87 23.86 -8.79
N ASP A 30 -17.80 23.12 -9.06
CA ASP A 30 -17.85 21.75 -9.57
C ASP A 30 -17.36 20.68 -8.56
N LYS A 31 -17.21 21.03 -7.28
CA LYS A 31 -16.79 20.09 -6.24
C LYS A 31 -17.96 19.27 -5.72
N SER A 32 -17.89 17.97 -5.91
CA SER A 32 -18.88 17.04 -5.39
C SER A 32 -18.53 16.48 -4.00
N LEU A 33 -17.25 16.54 -3.59
CA LEU A 33 -16.79 15.92 -2.36
C LEU A 33 -15.54 16.62 -1.78
N VAL A 34 -15.56 16.85 -0.47
CA VAL A 34 -14.38 17.25 0.32
C VAL A 34 -14.04 16.14 1.31
N ARG A 35 -12.79 15.69 1.31
CA ARG A 35 -12.28 14.68 2.23
C ARG A 35 -11.21 15.28 3.13
N ILE A 36 -11.28 14.94 4.41
CA ILE A 36 -10.24 15.26 5.40
C ILE A 36 -9.67 13.93 5.88
N PHE A 37 -8.38 13.70 5.65
CA PHE A 37 -7.66 12.59 6.25
C PHE A 37 -6.97 13.09 7.51
N ASP A 38 -7.37 12.57 8.65
CA ASP A 38 -6.79 12.91 9.95
C ASP A 38 -5.96 11.75 10.46
N TYR A 39 -4.67 11.97 10.61
CA TYR A 39 -3.78 10.98 11.19
C TYR A 39 -3.80 11.08 12.71
N VAL A 40 -4.03 9.95 13.36
CA VAL A 40 -4.07 9.85 14.82
C VAL A 40 -3.14 8.74 15.28
N ASP A 41 -2.23 9.06 16.16
CA ASP A 41 -1.50 8.06 16.91
C ASP A 41 -2.23 7.80 18.24
N ILE A 42 -2.99 6.71 18.27
CA ILE A 42 -3.77 6.32 19.46
C ILE A 42 -2.91 5.85 20.63
N HIS A 43 -1.64 5.49 20.37
CA HIS A 43 -0.70 5.08 21.42
C HIS A 43 -0.12 6.27 22.18
N VAL A 44 -0.34 7.49 21.71
CA VAL A 44 0.08 8.72 22.38
C VAL A 44 -1.15 9.44 22.96
N PRO A 45 -1.42 9.35 24.28
CA PRO A 45 -2.65 9.89 24.89
C PRO A 45 -2.89 11.38 24.63
N TYR A 46 -1.82 12.15 24.45
CA TYR A 46 -1.91 13.57 24.11
C TYR A 46 -2.48 13.78 22.71
N LEU A 47 -2.02 13.01 21.73
CA LEU A 47 -2.45 13.10 20.33
C LEU A 47 -3.89 12.60 20.18
N GLU A 48 -4.28 11.58 20.92
CA GLU A 48 -5.67 11.11 21.00
C GLU A 48 -6.61 12.20 21.52
N LYS A 49 -6.26 12.89 22.62
CA LYS A 49 -7.04 14.03 23.12
C LYS A 49 -7.16 15.17 22.10
N MET A 50 -6.12 15.42 21.34
CA MET A 50 -6.17 16.42 20.25
C MET A 50 -7.11 15.98 19.13
N PHE A 51 -7.10 14.72 18.77
CA PHE A 51 -8.02 14.16 17.80
C PHE A 51 -9.48 14.29 18.23
N GLN A 52 -9.80 13.92 19.46
CA GLN A 52 -11.16 14.10 20.02
C GLN A 52 -11.65 15.53 19.90
N LYS A 53 -10.77 16.52 20.13
CA LYS A 53 -11.12 17.94 19.92
C LYS A 53 -11.38 18.28 18.46
N ARG A 54 -10.61 17.68 17.54
CA ARG A 54 -10.83 17.87 16.09
C ARG A 54 -12.12 17.20 15.63
N GLN A 55 -12.48 16.02 16.15
CA GLN A 55 -13.75 15.36 15.85
C GLN A 55 -14.97 16.25 16.17
N VAL A 56 -14.92 16.98 17.30
CA VAL A 56 -15.97 17.97 17.62
C VAL A 56 -16.08 19.07 16.55
N ALA A 57 -14.95 19.50 16.00
CA ALA A 57 -14.96 20.48 14.93
C ALA A 57 -15.51 19.88 13.61
N TYR A 58 -15.15 18.65 13.27
CA TYR A 58 -15.69 17.96 12.09
C TYR A 58 -17.20 17.84 12.14
N ARG A 59 -17.76 17.41 13.27
CA ARG A 59 -19.23 17.32 13.47
C ARG A 59 -19.91 18.68 13.34
N LYS A 60 -19.29 19.77 13.85
CA LYS A 60 -19.82 21.12 13.72
C LYS A 60 -19.83 21.66 12.28
N MET A 61 -18.95 21.13 11.44
CA MET A 61 -18.88 21.45 10.01
C MET A 61 -19.68 20.49 9.13
N ASP A 62 -20.49 19.63 9.75
CA ASP A 62 -21.33 18.62 9.09
C ASP A 62 -20.53 17.56 8.29
N TYR A 63 -19.29 17.29 8.74
CA TYR A 63 -18.53 16.17 8.19
C TYR A 63 -18.97 14.85 8.82
N ARG A 64 -19.21 13.87 7.97
CA ARG A 64 -19.38 12.49 8.41
C ARG A 64 -18.01 11.91 8.71
N VAL A 65 -17.76 11.56 9.97
CA VAL A 65 -16.57 10.80 10.35
C VAL A 65 -16.79 9.36 9.92
N ILE A 66 -15.96 8.91 9.00
CA ILE A 66 -15.87 7.50 8.63
C ILE A 66 -14.66 7.01 9.43
N GLU A 67 -14.92 6.33 10.53
CA GLU A 67 -13.90 5.55 11.18
C GLU A 67 -13.64 4.37 10.24
N GLY A 68 -12.56 4.47 9.46
CA GLY A 68 -12.04 3.30 8.77
C GLY A 68 -11.62 2.31 9.85
N GLU A 69 -11.90 1.03 9.66
CA GLU A 69 -11.13 0.01 10.37
C GLU A 69 -9.66 0.42 10.22
N GLU A 70 -8.94 0.49 11.35
CA GLU A 70 -7.51 0.79 11.36
C GLU A 70 -6.78 -0.34 10.62
N LYS A 71 -6.81 -0.30 9.32
CA LYS A 71 -5.90 -1.09 8.52
C LYS A 71 -4.54 -0.43 8.72
N GLN A 72 -3.74 -1.03 9.55
CA GLN A 72 -2.36 -0.60 9.73
C GLN A 72 -1.70 -0.57 8.35
N PHE A 73 -1.20 0.61 7.95
CA PHE A 73 -0.59 0.79 6.63
C PHE A 73 0.93 0.54 6.66
N VAL A 74 1.53 0.63 7.85
CA VAL A 74 2.97 0.51 8.06
C VAL A 74 3.23 -0.58 9.08
N TYR A 75 4.06 -1.54 8.72
CA TYR A 75 4.49 -2.65 9.58
C TYR A 75 6.00 -2.61 9.73
N VAL A 76 6.48 -2.66 10.96
CA VAL A 76 7.90 -2.72 11.31
C VAL A 76 8.27 -4.06 11.95
N ASP A 77 7.33 -4.99 12.02
CA ASP A 77 7.47 -6.30 12.63
C ASP A 77 6.69 -7.38 11.86
N SER A 78 6.66 -8.61 12.35
CA SER A 78 6.01 -9.76 11.70
C SER A 78 4.47 -9.71 11.66
N ARG A 79 3.82 -8.71 12.26
CA ARG A 79 2.34 -8.61 12.25
C ARG A 79 1.75 -8.49 10.85
N TYR A 80 2.53 -8.01 9.87
CA TYR A 80 2.11 -7.95 8.47
C TYR A 80 1.76 -9.33 7.90
N GLU A 81 2.38 -10.41 8.40
CA GLU A 81 2.21 -11.76 7.84
C GLU A 81 0.76 -12.25 7.88
N ASN A 82 0.04 -11.98 8.98
CA ASN A 82 -1.35 -12.36 9.11
C ASN A 82 -2.23 -11.62 8.10
N ILE A 83 -2.03 -10.31 7.97
CA ILE A 83 -2.78 -9.49 7.00
C ILE A 83 -2.43 -9.88 5.55
N LEU A 84 -1.15 -10.17 5.29
CA LEU A 84 -0.74 -10.67 3.99
C LEU A 84 -1.39 -12.03 3.66
N ARG A 85 -1.54 -12.92 4.66
CA ARG A 85 -2.26 -14.19 4.49
C ARG A 85 -3.74 -13.96 4.18
N GLU A 86 -4.38 -13.00 4.84
CA GLU A 86 -5.77 -12.63 4.55
C GLU A 86 -5.92 -12.08 3.13
N ASP A 87 -5.04 -11.18 2.72
CA ASP A 87 -5.05 -10.62 1.37
C ASP A 87 -4.80 -11.69 0.29
N LEU A 88 -4.06 -12.75 0.62
CA LEU A 88 -3.72 -13.85 -0.30
C LEU A 88 -4.64 -15.09 -0.16
N ALA A 89 -5.66 -15.05 0.71
CA ALA A 89 -6.51 -16.22 1.00
C ALA A 89 -7.60 -16.54 -0.05
N GLY A 90 -7.73 -15.76 -1.12
CA GLY A 90 -8.76 -15.95 -2.15
C GLY A 90 -8.45 -17.09 -3.14
N GLU A 91 -9.48 -17.78 -3.63
CA GLU A 91 -9.32 -18.91 -4.56
C GLU A 91 -8.82 -18.54 -5.98
N ARG A 92 -8.98 -17.28 -6.39
CA ARG A 92 -8.62 -16.77 -7.73
C ARG A 92 -7.97 -15.40 -7.65
N GLN A 93 -6.84 -15.32 -6.97
CA GLN A 93 -6.16 -14.04 -6.85
C GLN A 93 -5.18 -13.83 -8.00
N GLU A 94 -5.27 -12.66 -8.62
CA GLU A 94 -4.24 -12.15 -9.52
C GLU A 94 -3.12 -11.54 -8.68
N CYS A 95 -1.98 -12.22 -8.63
CA CYS A 95 -0.80 -11.74 -7.93
C CYS A 95 0.28 -11.34 -8.93
N MET A 96 0.88 -10.17 -8.74
CA MET A 96 2.08 -9.73 -9.46
C MET A 96 3.17 -9.36 -8.47
N LEU A 97 4.33 -9.98 -8.59
CA LEU A 97 5.55 -9.64 -7.86
C LEU A 97 6.47 -8.82 -8.75
N ILE A 98 6.88 -7.66 -8.25
CA ILE A 98 7.86 -6.79 -8.91
C ILE A 98 9.10 -6.81 -8.03
N LEU A 99 10.20 -7.38 -8.55
CA LEU A 99 11.39 -7.66 -7.77
C LEU A 99 12.63 -7.05 -8.42
N PRO A 100 13.58 -6.49 -7.66
CA PRO A 100 14.86 -6.04 -8.21
C PRO A 100 15.73 -7.18 -8.72
N TYR A 101 15.65 -8.33 -8.08
CA TYR A 101 16.27 -9.60 -8.45
C TYR A 101 15.51 -10.77 -7.82
N VAL A 102 15.77 -11.98 -8.29
CA VAL A 102 15.13 -13.18 -7.74
C VAL A 102 16.09 -13.97 -6.87
N HIS A 103 15.64 -14.25 -5.67
CA HIS A 103 16.27 -15.23 -4.80
C HIS A 103 15.42 -16.52 -4.82
N GLN A 104 15.83 -17.50 -5.63
CA GLN A 104 15.03 -18.69 -5.94
C GLN A 104 14.47 -19.39 -4.69
N THR A 105 15.30 -19.73 -3.72
CA THR A 105 14.87 -20.45 -2.51
C THR A 105 13.82 -19.64 -1.72
N LYS A 106 14.01 -18.34 -1.57
CA LYS A 106 13.08 -17.45 -0.86
C LYS A 106 11.76 -17.33 -1.59
N LEU A 107 11.80 -17.15 -2.91
CA LEU A 107 10.60 -17.09 -3.73
C LEU A 107 9.80 -18.40 -3.64
N MET A 108 10.45 -19.54 -3.80
CA MET A 108 9.76 -20.84 -3.73
C MET A 108 9.16 -21.09 -2.34
N SER A 109 9.86 -20.73 -1.27
CA SER A 109 9.32 -20.79 0.10
C SER A 109 8.10 -19.92 0.26
N PHE A 110 8.15 -18.66 -0.23
CA PHE A 110 7.04 -17.72 -0.18
C PHE A 110 5.81 -18.25 -0.93
N LEU A 111 5.98 -18.72 -2.18
CA LEU A 111 4.87 -19.27 -2.97
C LEU A 111 4.21 -20.47 -2.28
N LYS A 112 5.02 -21.33 -1.66
CA LYS A 112 4.54 -22.50 -0.92
C LYS A 112 3.81 -22.11 0.36
N GLU A 113 4.39 -21.18 1.13
CA GLU A 113 3.85 -20.73 2.41
C GLU A 113 2.48 -20.06 2.25
N PHE A 114 2.36 -19.17 1.27
CA PHE A 114 1.12 -18.45 0.97
C PHE A 114 0.21 -19.18 -0.02
N ARG A 115 0.56 -20.41 -0.43
CA ARG A 115 -0.23 -21.27 -1.34
C ARG A 115 -0.56 -20.59 -2.67
N ILE A 116 0.32 -19.73 -3.15
CA ILE A 116 0.13 -19.03 -4.42
C ILE A 116 0.38 -20.00 -5.56
N SER A 117 -0.67 -20.30 -6.32
CA SER A 117 -0.62 -21.25 -7.43
C SER A 117 -0.35 -20.59 -8.77
N GLN A 118 -0.61 -19.30 -8.90
CA GLN A 118 -0.47 -18.54 -10.13
C GLN A 118 -0.01 -17.12 -9.85
N ILE A 119 1.13 -16.73 -10.41
CA ILE A 119 1.73 -15.43 -10.18
C ILE A 119 2.45 -14.92 -11.41
N GLU A 120 2.38 -13.63 -11.65
CA GLU A 120 3.25 -12.93 -12.59
C GLU A 120 4.41 -12.29 -11.82
N ILE A 121 5.63 -12.46 -12.35
CA ILE A 121 6.83 -11.86 -11.77
C ILE A 121 7.42 -10.90 -12.79
N CYS A 122 7.54 -9.62 -12.42
CA CYS A 122 8.19 -8.59 -13.21
C CYS A 122 9.57 -8.28 -12.62
N ILE A 123 10.61 -8.38 -13.43
CA ILE A 123 12.01 -8.21 -13.02
C ILE A 123 12.78 -7.40 -14.05
N PRO A 124 13.85 -6.67 -13.66
CA PRO A 124 14.74 -6.03 -14.61
C PRO A 124 15.42 -7.05 -15.54
N GLU A 125 15.57 -6.67 -16.79
CA GLU A 125 16.24 -7.49 -17.80
C GLU A 125 17.77 -7.50 -17.59
N THR A 126 18.23 -8.44 -16.76
CA THR A 126 19.66 -8.66 -16.49
C THR A 126 20.08 -10.07 -16.86
N VAL A 127 21.40 -10.29 -17.05
CA VAL A 127 21.95 -11.63 -17.34
C VAL A 127 21.61 -12.62 -16.23
N ALA A 128 21.72 -12.19 -14.97
CA ALA A 128 21.42 -13.04 -13.81
C ALA A 128 19.93 -13.41 -13.76
N ASN A 129 19.03 -12.47 -14.04
CA ASN A 129 17.59 -12.71 -14.05
C ASN A 129 17.17 -13.61 -15.23
N LYS A 130 17.82 -13.47 -16.40
CA LYS A 130 17.58 -14.37 -17.55
C LYS A 130 18.01 -15.80 -17.26
N ALA A 131 19.18 -16.00 -16.67
CA ALA A 131 19.69 -17.34 -16.33
C ALA A 131 18.74 -18.09 -15.34
N TRP A 132 18.07 -17.37 -14.46
CA TRP A 132 17.10 -17.94 -13.56
C TRP A 132 15.84 -18.47 -14.25
N LEU A 133 15.39 -17.83 -15.33
CA LEU A 133 14.21 -18.25 -16.10
C LEU A 133 14.33 -19.67 -16.68
N ASP A 134 15.53 -20.04 -17.10
CA ASP A 134 15.75 -21.39 -17.67
C ASP A 134 15.49 -22.50 -16.67
N GLN A 135 15.57 -22.19 -15.37
CA GLN A 135 15.29 -23.13 -14.29
C GLN A 135 13.80 -23.22 -13.95
N LEU A 136 12.97 -22.25 -14.37
CA LEU A 136 11.53 -22.19 -14.06
C LEU A 136 10.62 -22.84 -15.09
N LYS A 137 11.13 -23.41 -16.18
CA LYS A 137 10.34 -23.92 -17.32
C LYS A 137 9.24 -24.96 -16.99
N SER A 138 9.10 -25.35 -15.72
CA SER A 138 8.09 -26.32 -15.25
C SER A 138 7.01 -25.74 -14.32
N THR A 139 7.01 -24.43 -14.04
CA THR A 139 6.11 -23.84 -13.06
C THR A 139 5.04 -22.94 -13.69
N LYS A 140 3.87 -22.80 -13.04
CA LYS A 140 2.79 -21.87 -13.45
C LYS A 140 3.13 -20.41 -13.16
N ILE A 141 4.41 -20.06 -13.21
CA ILE A 141 4.90 -18.69 -12.98
C ILE A 141 5.07 -18.03 -14.34
N LYS A 142 4.36 -16.93 -14.55
CA LYS A 142 4.57 -16.05 -15.69
C LYS A 142 5.66 -15.02 -15.33
N VAL A 143 6.66 -14.86 -16.18
CA VAL A 143 7.70 -13.86 -15.97
C VAL A 143 7.68 -12.85 -17.09
N SER A 144 7.74 -11.57 -16.71
CA SER A 144 7.90 -10.42 -17.62
C SER A 144 9.16 -9.65 -17.23
N PHE A 145 9.74 -8.98 -18.23
CA PHE A 145 10.91 -8.13 -18.04
C PHE A 145 10.53 -6.66 -18.16
N THR A 146 11.22 -5.82 -17.40
CA THR A 146 11.10 -4.37 -17.50
C THR A 146 12.47 -3.72 -17.67
N GLN A 147 12.49 -2.56 -18.32
CA GLN A 147 13.65 -1.67 -18.39
C GLN A 147 13.69 -0.70 -17.19
N SER A 148 12.61 -0.63 -16.44
CA SER A 148 12.50 0.25 -15.26
C SER A 148 13.42 -0.22 -14.13
N LYS A 149 14.05 0.74 -13.45
CA LYS A 149 14.88 0.45 -12.28
C LYS A 149 14.00 0.11 -11.08
N ILE A 150 13.99 -1.17 -10.73
CA ILE A 150 13.33 -1.65 -9.52
C ILE A 150 14.36 -1.67 -8.37
N VAL A 151 14.03 -1.06 -7.25
CA VAL A 151 14.89 -1.01 -6.05
C VAL A 151 14.28 -1.80 -4.90
N THR A 152 12.97 -1.71 -4.74
CA THR A 152 12.23 -2.29 -3.62
C THR A 152 11.20 -3.29 -4.13
N PRO A 153 11.03 -4.43 -3.46
CA PRO A 153 9.99 -5.39 -3.80
C PRO A 153 8.58 -4.78 -3.67
N ILE A 154 7.72 -5.13 -4.63
CA ILE A 154 6.30 -4.78 -4.60
C ILE A 154 5.49 -6.05 -4.88
N LEU A 155 4.44 -6.28 -4.11
CA LEU A 155 3.44 -7.28 -4.41
C LEU A 155 2.10 -6.58 -4.67
N LEU A 156 1.53 -6.81 -5.82
CA LEU A 156 0.18 -6.39 -6.18
C LEU A 156 -0.77 -7.58 -6.03
N VAL A 157 -1.89 -7.37 -5.34
CA VAL A 157 -2.95 -8.36 -5.22
C VAL A 157 -4.23 -7.78 -5.82
N ASN A 158 -4.81 -8.48 -6.79
CA ASN A 158 -6.04 -8.10 -7.50
C ASN A 158 -6.01 -6.69 -8.11
N LYS A 159 -4.83 -6.15 -8.40
CA LYS A 159 -4.64 -4.78 -8.92
C LYS A 159 -5.27 -3.69 -8.03
N THR A 160 -5.48 -3.97 -6.75
CA THR A 160 -6.11 -3.07 -5.79
C THR A 160 -5.32 -2.93 -4.50
N ILE A 161 -4.62 -3.98 -4.09
CA ILE A 161 -3.79 -3.98 -2.88
C ILE A 161 -2.33 -3.94 -3.30
N VAL A 162 -1.59 -3.02 -2.71
CA VAL A 162 -0.16 -2.81 -2.94
C VAL A 162 0.58 -3.07 -1.64
N TRP A 163 1.44 -4.07 -1.65
CA TRP A 163 2.43 -4.31 -0.62
C TRP A 163 3.79 -3.83 -1.11
N TYR A 164 4.41 -2.92 -0.39
CA TYR A 164 5.67 -2.30 -0.75
C TYR A 164 6.67 -2.45 0.41
N GLY A 165 7.88 -2.89 0.12
CA GLY A 165 8.93 -3.01 1.12
C GLY A 165 9.67 -4.32 1.07
N ALA A 166 10.59 -4.50 2.01
CA ALA A 166 11.47 -5.64 2.11
C ALA A 166 10.74 -6.89 2.63
N MET A 167 9.86 -7.46 1.81
CA MET A 167 9.27 -8.76 2.11
C MET A 167 10.35 -9.86 2.16
N PRO A 168 10.11 -11.00 2.83
CA PRO A 168 11.08 -12.09 2.98
C PRO A 168 11.41 -12.83 1.67
N LEU A 169 11.25 -12.16 0.55
CA LEU A 169 11.56 -12.59 -0.82
C LEU A 169 13.01 -12.32 -1.21
N LEU A 170 13.61 -11.34 -0.59
CA LEU A 170 15.02 -11.00 -0.73
C LEU A 170 15.76 -11.54 0.49
N GLY A 171 17.03 -11.81 0.39
CA GLY A 171 17.85 -12.37 1.47
C GLY A 171 17.70 -11.72 2.85
N LYS A 172 18.72 -11.67 3.67
CA LYS A 172 18.67 -11.00 4.98
C LYS A 172 18.36 -9.51 4.81
N VAL A 173 17.29 -9.05 5.45
CA VAL A 173 16.93 -7.65 5.56
C VAL A 173 16.95 -7.32 7.04
N ASP A 174 17.89 -6.47 7.44
CA ASP A 174 18.11 -6.17 8.86
C ASP A 174 17.04 -5.24 9.44
N GLU A 175 16.39 -4.43 8.59
CA GLU A 175 15.28 -3.56 8.97
C GLU A 175 14.16 -3.70 7.95
N MET A 176 13.00 -4.17 8.40
CA MET A 176 11.83 -4.35 7.53
C MET A 176 10.77 -3.30 7.83
N THR A 177 10.64 -2.35 6.92
CA THR A 177 9.44 -1.52 6.86
C THR A 177 8.60 -1.97 5.68
N ILE A 178 7.38 -2.39 5.95
CA ILE A 178 6.43 -2.83 4.93
C ILE A 178 5.22 -1.91 4.95
N LEU A 179 4.84 -1.44 3.78
CA LEU A 179 3.63 -0.64 3.57
C LEU A 179 2.56 -1.49 2.89
N ARG A 180 1.34 -1.39 3.37
CA ARG A 180 0.15 -1.92 2.71
C ARG A 180 -0.77 -0.78 2.32
N LEU A 181 -1.13 -0.70 1.06
CA LEU A 181 -2.03 0.31 0.53
C LEU A 181 -3.17 -0.39 -0.23
N GLU A 182 -4.38 0.09 -0.04
CA GLU A 182 -5.54 -0.38 -0.81
C GLU A 182 -5.97 0.73 -1.78
N SER A 183 -5.47 0.65 -3.01
CA SER A 183 -5.70 1.66 -4.04
C SER A 183 -5.50 1.10 -5.44
N ALA A 184 -6.58 0.99 -6.20
CA ALA A 184 -6.52 0.60 -7.60
C ALA A 184 -5.75 1.61 -8.47
N ASN A 185 -5.81 2.89 -8.14
CA ASN A 185 -5.09 3.93 -8.88
C ASN A 185 -3.58 3.76 -8.73
N ILE A 186 -3.09 3.60 -7.50
CA ILE A 186 -1.65 3.39 -7.24
C ILE A 186 -1.18 2.09 -7.90
N ALA A 187 -1.95 1.01 -7.80
CA ALA A 187 -1.61 -0.24 -8.47
C ALA A 187 -1.50 -0.06 -9.99
N SER A 188 -2.42 0.68 -10.61
CA SER A 188 -2.42 0.97 -12.04
C SER A 188 -1.23 1.84 -12.46
N GLU A 189 -0.87 2.85 -11.68
CA GLU A 189 0.32 3.69 -11.93
C GLU A 189 1.61 2.89 -11.85
N ILE A 190 1.72 1.98 -10.86
CA ILE A 190 2.88 1.08 -10.74
C ILE A 190 2.99 0.20 -11.98
N ILE A 191 1.90 -0.42 -12.42
CA ILE A 191 1.88 -1.30 -13.60
C ILE A 191 2.25 -0.51 -14.86
N ALA A 192 1.71 0.71 -15.04
CA ALA A 192 2.02 1.57 -16.17
C ALA A 192 3.49 1.99 -16.21
N GLY A 193 4.13 2.15 -15.05
CA GLY A 193 5.56 2.50 -14.94
C GLY A 193 6.52 1.35 -15.25
N LEU A 194 6.04 0.13 -15.47
CA LEU A 194 6.86 -1.04 -15.80
C LEU A 194 7.07 -1.24 -17.31
N GLY A 195 6.26 -0.57 -18.12
CA GLY A 195 6.25 -0.69 -19.59
C GLY A 195 7.33 0.08 -20.30
#